data_41a6603c3a412d1edf4539a421868bcb
#
_entry.id   41a6603c3a412d1edf4539a421868bcb
#
_cell.length_a   1.000
_cell.length_b   1.000
_cell.length_c   1.000
_cell.angle_alpha   90.00
_cell.angle_beta   90.00
_cell.angle_gamma   90.00
#
_symmetry.space_group_name_H-M   'P 1'
#
loop_
_entity.id
_entity.type
_entity.pdbx_description
1 polymer ?
#
loop_
_entity_poly.entity_id
_entity_poly.type
_entity_poly.pdbx_seq_one_letter_code
_entity_poly.pdbx_strand_id
1 'polypeptide(L)'
;SAEREARERAEQREREVKGTINRPEDVVLAGLHRSEFNINSPLPFQKRVLLEASAGTGKTFNLTSLVARYVAEEDLKIDQLLMVTFTNAAASEMRERTRAKLSDALAALESDISPDLVKQEEIWMKNIVDCTGDIREERKSRLRDAISTVDSATIATIHGFFQQALREVGLRSADSASSEVAQGKDSLGRQILRDELVTMFSAGEVNLMAALPDKSPSDLEKAILEIIKGLNSNISATAAPDGSEDPLANEWSAFVNQIRKKINEQRVSSGTLSFDDLITGLRDLLKPENPLSKDVINGMRARYRLVLIDEFQDTDDTQWDIFSKIFDVEFIKSAQGTARTNETFLAMIMVGDPKQAIYRFRGADIAAYLKAVEDSKLERYEMKKNFRSDPNLIIGLNRWFQGQSGTTGENSGFKF
;
A
#
# COMPACT_ATOMS: atom_id res chain seq x y z
N SER A 1 -42.04 0.44 -23.67
CA SER A 1 -42.06 1.78 -23.09
C SER A 1 -41.22 1.83 -21.83
N ALA A 2 -41.47 1.06 -20.78
CA ALA A 2 -40.68 1.13 -19.53
C ALA A 2 -39.19 0.72 -19.68
N GLU A 3 -38.89 -0.29 -20.47
CA GLU A 3 -37.52 -0.70 -20.78
C GLU A 3 -36.75 0.34 -21.58
N ARG A 4 -37.43 1.03 -22.51
CA ARG A 4 -36.83 2.10 -23.29
C ARG A 4 -36.51 3.32 -22.45
N GLU A 5 -37.39 3.71 -21.53
CA GLU A 5 -37.16 4.79 -20.59
C GLU A 5 -36.05 4.45 -19.58
N ALA A 6 -35.98 3.18 -19.13
CA ALA A 6 -34.90 2.72 -18.23
C ALA A 6 -33.53 2.77 -18.94
N ARG A 7 -33.51 2.41 -20.25
CA ARG A 7 -32.29 2.46 -21.05
C ARG A 7 -31.86 3.90 -21.35
N GLU A 8 -32.79 4.80 -21.67
CA GLU A 8 -32.52 6.21 -21.91
C GLU A 8 -32.01 6.90 -20.61
N ARG A 9 -32.57 6.55 -19.43
CA ARG A 9 -32.08 7.03 -18.12
C ARG A 9 -30.69 6.48 -17.77
N ALA A 10 -30.41 5.23 -18.13
CA ALA A 10 -29.08 4.65 -17.94
C ALA A 10 -28.03 5.32 -18.85
N GLU A 11 -28.36 5.55 -20.12
CA GLU A 11 -27.51 6.26 -21.07
C GLU A 11 -27.31 7.75 -20.68
N GLN A 12 -28.33 8.39 -20.13
CA GLN A 12 -28.23 9.76 -19.64
C GLN A 12 -27.34 9.84 -18.40
N ARG A 13 -27.49 8.91 -17.44
CA ARG A 13 -26.58 8.79 -16.29
C ARG A 13 -25.13 8.52 -16.73
N GLU A 14 -24.95 7.68 -17.73
CA GLU A 14 -23.62 7.39 -18.27
C GLU A 14 -22.98 8.62 -18.94
N ARG A 15 -23.79 9.47 -19.62
CA ARG A 15 -23.33 10.74 -20.19
C ARG A 15 -23.02 11.79 -19.11
N GLU A 16 -23.84 11.86 -18.06
CA GLU A 16 -23.61 12.73 -16.90
C GLU A 16 -22.34 12.36 -16.15
N VAL A 17 -22.10 11.06 -15.94
CA VAL A 17 -20.86 10.54 -15.33
C VAL A 17 -19.65 10.86 -16.23
N LYS A 18 -19.72 10.62 -17.55
CA LYS A 18 -18.65 10.97 -18.49
C LYS A 18 -18.38 12.47 -18.60
N GLY A 19 -19.38 13.32 -18.36
CA GLY A 19 -19.23 14.78 -18.34
C GLY A 19 -18.56 15.35 -17.07
N THR A 20 -18.51 14.56 -16.00
CA THR A 20 -18.01 14.99 -14.69
C THR A 20 -16.59 14.49 -14.39
N ILE A 21 -16.08 13.53 -15.20
CA ILE A 21 -14.81 12.86 -14.98
C ILE A 21 -13.73 13.50 -15.85
N ASN A 22 -12.86 14.29 -15.26
CA ASN A 22 -11.78 15.02 -15.96
C ASN A 22 -10.40 14.34 -15.88
N ARG A 23 -10.28 13.16 -15.26
CA ARG A 23 -9.00 12.44 -15.14
C ARG A 23 -9.14 11.00 -15.64
N PRO A 24 -8.13 10.47 -16.34
CA PRO A 24 -8.12 9.07 -16.78
C PRO A 24 -8.32 8.09 -15.60
N GLU A 25 -7.79 8.40 -14.44
CA GLU A 25 -7.90 7.58 -13.22
C GLU A 25 -9.36 7.46 -12.73
N ASP A 26 -10.13 8.55 -12.82
CA ASP A 26 -11.54 8.55 -12.39
C ASP A 26 -12.41 7.70 -13.32
N VAL A 27 -12.06 7.63 -14.61
CA VAL A 27 -12.77 6.80 -15.61
C VAL A 27 -12.56 5.32 -15.32
N VAL A 28 -11.31 4.90 -15.04
CA VAL A 28 -10.98 3.51 -14.70
C VAL A 28 -11.69 3.09 -13.43
N LEU A 29 -11.71 3.95 -12.41
CA LEU A 29 -12.33 3.65 -11.12
C LEU A 29 -13.87 3.63 -11.16
N ALA A 30 -14.50 4.41 -12.04
CA ALA A 30 -15.97 4.48 -12.12
C ALA A 30 -16.63 3.27 -12.81
N GLY A 31 -15.90 2.57 -13.67
CA GLY A 31 -16.44 1.43 -14.46
C GLY A 31 -16.42 0.08 -13.74
N LEU A 32 -15.80 -0.03 -12.56
CA LEU A 32 -15.62 -1.30 -11.87
C LEU A 32 -16.69 -1.51 -10.79
N HIS A 33 -17.32 -2.69 -10.82
CA HIS A 33 -18.38 -3.05 -9.85
C HIS A 33 -17.80 -3.13 -8.43
N ARG A 34 -18.43 -2.42 -7.49
CA ARG A 34 -18.08 -2.40 -6.06
C ARG A 34 -19.27 -2.84 -5.25
N SER A 35 -19.05 -3.77 -4.33
CA SER A 35 -20.05 -4.14 -3.33
C SER A 35 -19.85 -3.33 -2.05
N GLU A 36 -20.90 -3.07 -1.31
CA GLU A 36 -20.77 -2.42 -0.01
C GLU A 36 -20.12 -3.38 0.99
N PHE A 37 -19.11 -2.89 1.71
CA PHE A 37 -18.45 -3.68 2.75
C PHE A 37 -19.36 -3.87 3.95
N ASN A 38 -19.50 -5.13 4.35
CA ASN A 38 -20.19 -5.49 5.58
C ASN A 38 -19.26 -6.33 6.46
N ILE A 39 -18.92 -5.80 7.64
CA ILE A 39 -18.03 -6.47 8.60
C ILE A 39 -18.53 -7.83 9.05
N ASN A 40 -19.82 -8.12 8.95
CA ASN A 40 -20.42 -9.41 9.30
C ASN A 40 -20.49 -10.41 8.15
N SER A 41 -20.10 -10.02 6.95
CA SER A 41 -19.99 -10.98 5.86
C SER A 41 -19.01 -12.10 6.22
N PRO A 42 -19.12 -13.28 5.57
CA PRO A 42 -18.11 -14.32 5.71
C PRO A 42 -16.71 -13.78 5.48
N LEU A 43 -15.77 -14.20 6.31
CA LEU A 43 -14.38 -13.78 6.20
C LEU A 43 -13.79 -14.19 4.83
N PRO A 44 -13.09 -13.30 4.13
CA PRO A 44 -12.36 -13.66 2.92
C PRO A 44 -11.42 -14.84 3.18
N PHE A 45 -11.44 -15.83 2.27
CA PHE A 45 -10.59 -16.99 2.35
C PHE A 45 -9.89 -17.24 1.02
N GLN A 46 -8.56 -17.29 1.06
CA GLN A 46 -7.69 -17.39 -0.12
C GLN A 46 -8.03 -16.34 -1.19
N LYS A 47 -8.18 -15.07 -0.76
CA LYS A 47 -8.57 -13.96 -1.63
C LYS A 47 -7.69 -12.74 -1.42
N ARG A 48 -7.60 -11.92 -2.48
CA ARG A 48 -7.19 -10.53 -2.38
C ARG A 48 -8.42 -9.65 -2.32
N VAL A 49 -8.43 -8.72 -1.38
CA VAL A 49 -9.57 -7.83 -1.13
C VAL A 49 -9.06 -6.40 -1.04
N LEU A 50 -9.71 -5.48 -1.75
CA LEU A 50 -9.50 -4.04 -1.60
C LEU A 50 -10.73 -3.41 -0.97
N LEU A 51 -10.54 -2.78 0.18
CA LEU A 51 -11.54 -1.97 0.84
C LEU A 51 -11.28 -0.50 0.51
N GLU A 52 -12.09 0.07 -0.36
CA GLU A 52 -12.04 1.51 -0.64
C GLU A 52 -12.77 2.26 0.47
N ALA A 53 -12.03 3.06 1.21
CA ALA A 53 -12.48 3.63 2.45
C ALA A 53 -12.07 5.10 2.57
N SER A 54 -13.00 6.01 2.31
CA SER A 54 -12.78 7.45 2.46
C SER A 54 -12.44 7.84 3.91
N ALA A 55 -11.99 9.09 4.12
CA ALA A 55 -11.70 9.59 5.45
C ALA A 55 -12.91 9.44 6.40
N GLY A 56 -12.66 8.94 7.61
CA GLY A 56 -13.71 8.81 8.62
C GLY A 56 -14.64 7.62 8.47
N THR A 57 -14.42 6.70 7.52
CA THR A 57 -15.26 5.51 7.33
C THR A 57 -14.92 4.35 8.25
N GLY A 58 -13.97 4.50 9.18
CA GLY A 58 -13.61 3.49 10.15
C GLY A 58 -12.60 2.45 9.64
N LYS A 59 -11.65 2.83 8.77
CA LYS A 59 -10.57 1.96 8.26
C LYS A 59 -9.93 1.14 9.37
N THR A 60 -9.32 1.81 10.35
CA THR A 60 -8.62 1.18 11.47
C THR A 60 -9.54 0.28 12.31
N PHE A 61 -10.77 0.74 12.57
CA PHE A 61 -11.78 -0.02 13.29
C PHE A 61 -12.07 -1.35 12.59
N ASN A 62 -12.32 -1.33 11.29
CA ASN A 62 -12.64 -2.53 10.53
C ASN A 62 -11.44 -3.48 10.41
N LEU A 63 -10.21 -2.96 10.17
CA LEU A 63 -9.02 -3.79 10.13
C LEU A 63 -8.78 -4.54 11.43
N THR A 64 -8.83 -3.85 12.57
CA THR A 64 -8.60 -4.48 13.88
C THR A 64 -9.75 -5.42 14.28
N SER A 65 -10.98 -5.10 13.87
CA SER A 65 -12.14 -6.01 14.07
C SER A 65 -12.01 -7.27 13.22
N LEU A 66 -11.52 -7.16 11.98
CA LEU A 66 -11.24 -8.33 11.13
C LEU A 66 -10.18 -9.24 11.77
N VAL A 67 -9.10 -8.67 12.35
CA VAL A 67 -8.10 -9.48 13.07
C VAL A 67 -8.76 -10.29 14.19
N ALA A 68 -9.57 -9.66 15.03
CA ALA A 68 -10.27 -10.37 16.13
C ALA A 68 -11.20 -11.48 15.61
N ARG A 69 -11.87 -11.24 14.48
CA ARG A 69 -12.71 -12.25 13.81
C ARG A 69 -11.86 -13.40 13.27
N TYR A 70 -10.75 -13.14 12.58
CA TYR A 70 -9.88 -14.21 12.07
C TYR A 70 -9.26 -15.04 13.20
N VAL A 71 -8.88 -14.43 14.32
CA VAL A 71 -8.42 -15.15 15.51
C VAL A 71 -9.50 -16.06 16.06
N ALA A 72 -10.70 -15.54 16.27
CA ALA A 72 -11.78 -16.30 16.88
C ALA A 72 -12.35 -17.37 15.93
N GLU A 73 -12.64 -16.99 14.68
CA GLU A 73 -13.39 -17.83 13.73
C GLU A 73 -12.49 -18.77 12.92
N GLU A 74 -11.27 -18.34 12.52
CA GLU A 74 -10.39 -19.08 11.60
C GLU A 74 -9.09 -19.57 12.26
N ASP A 75 -9.00 -19.56 13.59
CA ASP A 75 -7.81 -19.98 14.36
C ASP A 75 -6.51 -19.33 13.84
N LEU A 76 -6.55 -18.02 13.55
CA LEU A 76 -5.36 -17.26 13.24
C LEU A 76 -4.52 -17.12 14.51
N LYS A 77 -3.30 -17.63 14.52
CA LYS A 77 -2.33 -17.29 15.56
C LYS A 77 -1.81 -15.88 15.32
N ILE A 78 -1.65 -15.12 16.40
CA ILE A 78 -1.35 -13.67 16.27
C ILE A 78 0.03 -13.40 15.64
N ASP A 79 0.98 -14.30 15.78
CA ASP A 79 2.29 -14.28 15.13
C ASP A 79 2.24 -14.57 13.61
N GLN A 80 1.11 -15.09 13.12
CA GLN A 80 0.82 -15.30 11.70
C GLN A 80 0.16 -14.08 11.03
N LEU A 81 -0.03 -12.98 11.79
CA LEU A 81 -0.52 -11.72 11.29
C LEU A 81 0.63 -10.85 10.76
N LEU A 82 0.50 -10.38 9.54
CA LEU A 82 1.25 -9.25 9.00
C LEU A 82 0.30 -8.07 8.81
N MET A 83 0.56 -6.97 9.50
CA MET A 83 -0.15 -5.70 9.29
C MET A 83 0.87 -4.61 9.00
N VAL A 84 0.78 -3.99 7.84
CA VAL A 84 1.67 -2.91 7.44
C VAL A 84 0.94 -1.58 7.32
N THR A 85 1.61 -0.53 7.75
CA THR A 85 1.11 0.85 7.75
C THR A 85 2.16 1.80 7.19
N PHE A 86 1.80 3.07 7.04
CA PHE A 86 2.74 4.07 6.50
C PHE A 86 3.68 4.67 7.56
N THR A 87 3.27 4.76 8.84
CA THR A 87 4.06 5.40 9.91
C THR A 87 4.20 4.52 11.15
N ASN A 88 5.29 4.73 11.90
CA ASN A 88 5.50 4.03 13.18
C ASN A 88 4.40 4.36 14.20
N ALA A 89 3.90 5.60 14.21
CA ALA A 89 2.80 5.99 15.08
C ALA A 89 1.52 5.21 14.76
N ALA A 90 1.19 5.04 13.46
CA ALA A 90 0.06 4.23 13.03
C ALA A 90 0.25 2.74 13.39
N ALA A 91 1.48 2.21 13.26
CA ALA A 91 1.76 0.83 13.66
C ALA A 91 1.55 0.61 15.17
N SER A 92 1.99 1.55 16.02
CA SER A 92 1.75 1.48 17.46
C SER A 92 0.25 1.57 17.79
N GLU A 93 -0.46 2.50 17.17
CA GLU A 93 -1.91 2.65 17.34
C GLU A 93 -2.66 1.38 16.90
N MET A 94 -2.29 0.78 15.77
CA MET A 94 -2.88 -0.47 15.28
C MET A 94 -2.67 -1.63 16.28
N ARG A 95 -1.49 -1.72 16.89
CA ARG A 95 -1.18 -2.73 17.91
C ARG A 95 -2.09 -2.59 19.14
N GLU A 96 -2.20 -1.37 19.67
CA GLU A 96 -3.06 -1.09 20.82
C GLU A 96 -4.53 -1.39 20.51
N ARG A 97 -5.02 -0.94 19.35
CA ARG A 97 -6.40 -1.17 18.93
C ARG A 97 -6.68 -2.65 18.66
N THR A 98 -5.71 -3.40 18.13
CA THR A 98 -5.82 -4.85 17.96
C THR A 98 -5.97 -5.53 19.30
N ARG A 99 -5.14 -5.19 20.29
CA ARG A 99 -5.22 -5.70 21.66
C ARG A 99 -6.59 -5.40 22.27
N ALA A 100 -7.06 -4.18 22.14
CA ALA A 100 -8.40 -3.80 22.66
C ALA A 100 -9.51 -4.62 22.01
N LYS A 101 -9.50 -4.78 20.67
CA LYS A 101 -10.53 -5.57 19.97
C LYS A 101 -10.53 -7.05 20.35
N LEU A 102 -9.36 -7.65 20.56
CA LEU A 102 -9.26 -9.03 21.07
C LEU A 102 -9.85 -9.14 22.48
N SER A 103 -9.59 -8.16 23.34
CA SER A 103 -10.13 -8.11 24.71
C SER A 103 -11.64 -7.90 24.72
N ASP A 104 -12.16 -6.99 23.87
CA ASP A 104 -13.60 -6.76 23.73
C ASP A 104 -14.33 -8.04 23.27
N ALA A 105 -13.75 -8.75 22.28
CA ALA A 105 -14.31 -10.01 21.79
C ALA A 105 -14.33 -11.12 22.87
N LEU A 106 -13.25 -11.22 23.65
CA LEU A 106 -13.19 -12.17 24.77
C LEU A 106 -14.24 -11.85 25.83
N ALA A 107 -14.35 -10.57 26.26
CA ALA A 107 -15.33 -10.13 27.23
C ALA A 107 -16.77 -10.42 26.78
N ALA A 108 -17.08 -10.22 25.48
CA ALA A 108 -18.38 -10.54 24.92
C ALA A 108 -18.70 -12.04 25.00
N LEU A 109 -17.72 -12.91 24.72
CA LEU A 109 -17.88 -14.35 24.87
C LEU A 109 -18.00 -14.78 26.33
N GLU A 110 -17.30 -14.13 27.26
CA GLU A 110 -17.37 -14.43 28.70
C GLU A 110 -18.70 -13.98 29.31
N SER A 111 -19.25 -12.87 28.84
CA SER A 111 -20.56 -12.35 29.31
C SER A 111 -21.77 -13.11 28.75
N ASP A 112 -21.54 -14.11 27.91
CA ASP A 112 -22.58 -14.92 27.28
C ASP A 112 -23.69 -14.12 26.56
N ILE A 113 -23.26 -13.04 25.90
CA ILE A 113 -24.15 -12.15 25.13
C ILE A 113 -24.74 -12.93 23.96
N SER A 114 -26.07 -12.90 23.82
CA SER A 114 -26.76 -13.43 22.65
C SER A 114 -26.41 -12.57 21.40
N PRO A 115 -26.24 -13.20 20.23
CA PRO A 115 -25.95 -12.45 18.96
C PRO A 115 -26.99 -11.37 18.64
N ASP A 116 -28.25 -11.55 19.07
CA ASP A 116 -29.33 -10.59 18.84
C ASP A 116 -29.27 -9.37 19.77
N LEU A 117 -28.53 -9.46 20.86
CA LEU A 117 -28.36 -8.40 21.84
C LEU A 117 -27.06 -7.57 21.60
N VAL A 118 -26.27 -7.93 20.59
CA VAL A 118 -25.07 -7.18 20.22
C VAL A 118 -25.49 -5.80 19.69
N LYS A 119 -24.98 -4.76 20.32
CA LYS A 119 -25.28 -3.38 19.92
C LYS A 119 -24.78 -3.08 18.50
N GLN A 120 -25.43 -2.12 17.84
CA GLN A 120 -25.09 -1.72 16.48
C GLN A 120 -23.61 -1.27 16.32
N GLU A 121 -23.05 -0.66 17.37
CA GLU A 121 -21.65 -0.20 17.40
C GLU A 121 -20.65 -1.36 17.52
N GLU A 122 -21.13 -2.51 18.02
CA GLU A 122 -20.36 -3.73 18.27
C GLU A 122 -20.73 -4.86 17.30
N ILE A 123 -21.48 -4.53 16.23
CA ILE A 123 -22.04 -5.50 15.28
C ILE A 123 -21.00 -6.48 14.71
N TRP A 124 -19.73 -6.08 14.66
CA TRP A 124 -18.61 -6.91 14.22
C TRP A 124 -18.36 -8.14 15.10
N MET A 125 -18.83 -8.12 16.34
CA MET A 125 -18.74 -9.27 17.27
C MET A 125 -19.81 -10.33 17.03
N LYS A 126 -20.86 -9.99 16.27
CA LYS A 126 -22.03 -10.87 16.11
C LYS A 126 -21.65 -12.30 15.74
N ASN A 127 -20.78 -12.44 14.72
CA ASN A 127 -20.33 -13.77 14.27
C ASN A 127 -19.40 -14.45 15.28
N ILE A 128 -18.68 -13.66 16.09
CA ILE A 128 -17.81 -14.22 17.14
C ILE A 128 -18.62 -14.85 18.24
N VAL A 129 -19.70 -14.18 18.71
CA VAL A 129 -20.53 -14.67 19.80
C VAL A 129 -21.59 -15.70 19.36
N ASP A 130 -21.87 -15.77 18.06
CA ASP A 130 -22.80 -16.74 17.48
C ASP A 130 -22.21 -18.17 17.47
N CYS A 131 -22.01 -18.69 18.64
CA CYS A 131 -21.48 -20.04 18.88
C CYS A 131 -21.87 -20.55 20.27
N THR A 132 -21.89 -21.86 20.43
CA THR A 132 -22.24 -22.54 21.69
C THR A 132 -21.26 -23.66 21.99
N GLY A 133 -21.30 -24.15 23.25
CA GLY A 133 -20.55 -25.32 23.68
C GLY A 133 -19.06 -25.24 23.46
N ASP A 134 -18.47 -26.28 22.90
CA ASP A 134 -17.02 -26.42 22.71
C ASP A 134 -16.43 -25.33 21.80
N ILE A 135 -17.20 -24.90 20.79
CA ILE A 135 -16.73 -23.83 19.87
C ILE A 135 -16.50 -22.52 20.62
N ARG A 136 -17.38 -22.20 21.59
CA ARG A 136 -17.24 -21.00 22.42
C ARG A 136 -15.98 -21.05 23.27
N GLU A 137 -15.71 -22.17 23.90
CA GLU A 137 -14.51 -22.35 24.72
C GLU A 137 -13.22 -22.32 23.86
N GLU A 138 -13.26 -22.90 22.68
CA GLU A 138 -12.16 -22.78 21.72
C GLU A 138 -11.89 -21.31 21.33
N ARG A 139 -12.94 -20.55 20.99
CA ARG A 139 -12.81 -19.12 20.64
C ARG A 139 -12.25 -18.30 21.81
N LYS A 140 -12.69 -18.57 23.05
CA LYS A 140 -12.14 -17.94 24.26
C LYS A 140 -10.66 -18.26 24.43
N SER A 141 -10.27 -19.52 24.26
CA SER A 141 -8.87 -19.93 24.33
C SER A 141 -8.01 -19.22 23.29
N ARG A 142 -8.43 -19.23 22.02
CA ARG A 142 -7.73 -18.54 20.91
C ARG A 142 -7.52 -17.04 21.20
N LEU A 143 -8.56 -16.37 21.71
CA LEU A 143 -8.49 -14.94 22.05
C LEU A 143 -7.56 -14.67 23.23
N ARG A 144 -7.60 -15.51 24.31
CA ARG A 144 -6.67 -15.40 25.44
C ARG A 144 -5.21 -15.56 25.00
N ASP A 145 -4.95 -16.58 24.18
CA ASP A 145 -3.62 -16.84 23.62
C ASP A 145 -3.14 -15.64 22.78
N ALA A 146 -3.99 -15.10 21.90
CA ALA A 146 -3.69 -13.96 21.07
C ALA A 146 -3.43 -12.68 21.89
N ILE A 147 -4.20 -12.42 22.96
CA ILE A 147 -3.99 -11.27 23.85
C ILE A 147 -2.63 -11.40 24.56
N SER A 148 -2.31 -12.59 25.07
CA SER A 148 -1.05 -12.82 25.79
C SER A 148 0.19 -12.69 24.93
N THR A 149 0.07 -12.94 23.62
CA THR A 149 1.16 -12.95 22.66
C THR A 149 1.06 -11.86 21.59
N VAL A 150 0.21 -10.84 21.78
CA VAL A 150 -0.04 -9.81 20.75
C VAL A 150 1.20 -9.08 20.26
N ASP A 151 2.24 -9.00 21.09
CA ASP A 151 3.53 -8.38 20.75
C ASP A 151 4.34 -9.22 19.75
N SER A 152 3.98 -10.49 19.54
CA SER A 152 4.58 -11.33 18.49
C SER A 152 4.01 -11.04 17.09
N ALA A 153 2.88 -10.32 17.00
CA ALA A 153 2.33 -9.90 15.71
C ALA A 153 3.30 -8.98 14.96
N THR A 154 3.45 -9.21 13.67
CA THR A 154 4.20 -8.31 12.81
C THR A 154 3.31 -7.12 12.42
N ILE A 155 3.28 -6.08 13.25
CA ILE A 155 2.60 -4.81 12.98
C ILE A 155 3.67 -3.74 12.86
N ALA A 156 3.97 -3.30 11.64
CA ALA A 156 5.11 -2.46 11.32
C ALA A 156 4.83 -1.51 10.16
N THR A 157 5.76 -0.59 9.90
CA THR A 157 5.74 0.14 8.62
C THR A 157 6.12 -0.81 7.48
N ILE A 158 5.69 -0.50 6.25
CA ILE A 158 6.09 -1.28 5.05
C ILE A 158 7.61 -1.47 5.03
N HIS A 159 8.33 -0.43 5.33
CA HIS A 159 9.79 -0.43 5.39
C HIS A 159 10.34 -1.31 6.53
N GLY A 160 9.77 -1.21 7.73
CA GLY A 160 10.17 -2.06 8.86
C GLY A 160 9.95 -3.54 8.55
N PHE A 161 8.85 -3.87 7.86
CA PHE A 161 8.60 -5.23 7.40
C PHE A 161 9.66 -5.71 6.41
N PHE A 162 10.02 -4.90 5.40
CA PHE A 162 11.04 -5.31 4.43
C PHE A 162 12.43 -5.47 5.06
N GLN A 163 12.79 -4.62 6.03
CA GLN A 163 14.02 -4.84 6.80
C GLN A 163 14.00 -6.15 7.57
N GLN A 164 12.89 -6.46 8.23
CA GLN A 164 12.74 -7.72 8.95
C GLN A 164 12.84 -8.92 7.99
N ALA A 165 12.17 -8.85 6.84
CA ALA A 165 12.22 -9.87 5.81
C ALA A 165 13.65 -10.15 5.32
N LEU A 166 14.44 -9.11 5.07
CA LEU A 166 15.84 -9.23 4.65
C LEU A 166 16.75 -9.81 5.75
N ARG A 167 16.52 -9.45 7.01
CA ARG A 167 17.25 -10.06 8.15
C ARG A 167 17.01 -11.56 8.25
N GLU A 168 15.79 -11.99 8.05
CA GLU A 168 15.42 -13.41 8.11
C GLU A 168 16.06 -14.22 6.99
N VAL A 169 16.30 -13.62 5.83
CA VAL A 169 17.04 -14.24 4.71
C VAL A 169 18.56 -14.28 4.97
N GLY A 170 19.04 -13.73 6.09
CA GLY A 170 20.46 -13.77 6.47
C GLY A 170 21.30 -12.65 5.87
N LEU A 171 20.71 -11.64 5.28
CA LEU A 171 21.40 -10.43 4.82
C LEU A 171 21.68 -9.52 6.01
N ARG A 172 22.76 -9.84 6.76
CA ARG A 172 23.16 -9.12 8.00
C ARG A 172 23.47 -7.62 7.82
N SER A 173 23.62 -7.13 6.59
CA SER A 173 23.83 -5.71 6.28
C SER A 173 22.63 -4.80 6.58
N ALA A 174 21.46 -5.38 6.87
CA ALA A 174 20.25 -4.62 7.20
C ALA A 174 20.32 -3.93 8.60
N ASP A 175 21.20 -4.39 9.49
CA ASP A 175 21.30 -3.82 10.85
C ASP A 175 22.03 -2.46 10.92
N SER A 176 22.94 -2.19 9.97
CA SER A 176 23.64 -0.90 9.89
C SER A 176 22.82 0.23 9.26
N ALA A 177 21.74 -0.11 8.55
CA ALA A 177 20.93 0.87 7.82
C ALA A 177 20.00 1.72 8.70
N SER A 178 19.82 1.39 9.98
CA SER A 178 18.74 2.00 10.78
C SER A 178 19.09 3.28 11.53
N SER A 179 20.35 3.61 11.75
CA SER A 179 20.74 4.77 12.59
C SER A 179 21.50 5.90 11.87
N GLU A 180 22.16 5.65 10.76
CA GLU A 180 22.92 6.67 10.02
C GLU A 180 22.27 7.17 8.73
N VAL A 181 21.18 6.54 8.31
CA VAL A 181 20.55 6.70 6.99
C VAL A 181 19.98 8.11 6.75
N ALA A 182 19.58 8.83 7.80
CA ALA A 182 18.88 10.11 7.61
C ALA A 182 19.83 11.29 7.30
N GLN A 183 21.08 11.27 7.74
CA GLN A 183 22.00 12.41 7.61
C GLN A 183 23.10 12.24 6.57
N GLY A 184 23.44 11.00 6.18
CA GLY A 184 24.54 10.71 5.25
C GLY A 184 24.15 10.64 3.76
N LYS A 185 22.86 10.53 3.44
CA LYS A 185 22.39 10.30 2.05
C LYS A 185 22.85 11.41 1.07
N ASP A 186 22.83 12.65 1.50
CA ASP A 186 23.18 13.80 0.64
C ASP A 186 24.69 14.01 0.50
N SER A 187 25.51 13.58 1.47
CA SER A 187 26.96 13.84 1.46
C SER A 187 27.70 12.92 0.50
N LEU A 188 27.46 11.62 0.55
CA LEU A 188 28.14 10.65 -0.33
C LEU A 188 27.79 10.84 -1.81
N GLY A 189 26.50 10.96 -2.11
CA GLY A 189 26.02 11.19 -3.47
C GLY A 189 26.57 12.50 -4.03
N ARG A 190 26.63 13.55 -3.21
CA ARG A 190 27.21 14.85 -3.56
C ARG A 190 28.71 14.77 -3.80
N GLN A 191 29.42 14.02 -2.97
CA GLN A 191 30.85 13.84 -3.14
C GLN A 191 31.17 13.10 -4.43
N ILE A 192 30.53 11.96 -4.70
CA ILE A 192 30.74 11.18 -5.92
C ILE A 192 30.38 12.00 -7.15
N LEU A 193 29.25 12.73 -7.13
CA LEU A 193 28.85 13.59 -8.24
C LEU A 193 29.90 14.68 -8.52
N ARG A 194 30.42 15.33 -7.47
CA ARG A 194 31.47 16.35 -7.62
C ARG A 194 32.75 15.78 -8.17
N ASP A 195 33.19 14.63 -7.71
CA ASP A 195 34.39 13.95 -8.19
C ASP A 195 34.26 13.59 -9.66
N GLU A 196 33.09 13.11 -10.10
CA GLU A 196 32.82 12.81 -11.51
C GLU A 196 32.76 14.09 -12.38
N LEU A 197 32.09 15.14 -11.91
CA LEU A 197 32.05 16.41 -12.61
C LEU A 197 33.44 16.99 -12.77
N VAL A 198 34.28 16.95 -11.73
CA VAL A 198 35.70 17.40 -11.82
C VAL A 198 36.49 16.56 -12.81
N THR A 199 36.27 15.25 -12.83
CA THR A 199 36.93 14.33 -13.78
C THR A 199 36.54 14.65 -15.22
N MET A 200 35.28 14.86 -15.51
CA MET A 200 34.78 15.26 -16.83
C MET A 200 35.34 16.60 -17.28
N PHE A 201 35.36 17.60 -16.40
CA PHE A 201 35.96 18.90 -16.70
C PHE A 201 37.44 18.80 -17.01
N SER A 202 38.16 17.97 -16.26
CA SER A 202 39.59 17.76 -16.44
C SER A 202 39.95 17.01 -17.74
N ALA A 203 39.03 16.13 -18.18
CA ALA A 203 39.18 15.37 -19.43
C ALA A 203 38.78 16.16 -20.67
N GLY A 204 38.25 17.38 -20.52
CA GLY A 204 37.82 18.22 -21.66
C GLY A 204 36.50 17.76 -22.30
N GLU A 205 35.74 16.92 -21.65
CA GLU A 205 34.40 16.46 -22.07
C GLU A 205 33.36 17.56 -21.83
N VAL A 206 33.56 18.71 -22.45
CA VAL A 206 32.83 19.97 -22.21
C VAL A 206 31.42 19.96 -22.83
N ASN A 207 31.12 18.99 -23.71
CA ASN A 207 29.87 18.99 -24.48
C ASN A 207 28.62 18.95 -23.63
N LEU A 208 28.62 18.19 -22.53
CA LEU A 208 27.50 18.08 -21.62
C LEU A 208 27.15 19.38 -20.89
N MET A 209 28.15 20.21 -20.57
CA MET A 209 27.95 21.51 -19.90
C MET A 209 27.59 22.64 -20.85
N ALA A 210 28.13 22.60 -22.08
CA ALA A 210 27.85 23.61 -23.11
C ALA A 210 26.37 23.67 -23.50
N ALA A 211 25.65 22.59 -23.26
CA ALA A 211 24.22 22.49 -23.57
C ALA A 211 23.27 23.06 -22.49
N LEU A 212 23.80 23.48 -21.34
CA LEU A 212 23.04 24.11 -20.27
C LEU A 212 23.61 25.47 -19.88
N PRO A 213 23.68 26.43 -20.83
CA PRO A 213 24.42 27.69 -20.66
C PRO A 213 23.88 28.58 -19.53
N ASP A 214 22.60 28.40 -19.15
CA ASP A 214 21.90 29.23 -18.15
C ASP A 214 21.90 28.64 -16.73
N LYS A 215 22.54 27.49 -16.51
CA LYS A 215 22.54 26.82 -15.20
C LYS A 215 23.92 26.92 -14.52
N SER A 216 23.92 27.33 -13.26
CA SER A 216 25.13 27.28 -12.45
C SER A 216 25.50 25.81 -12.14
N PRO A 217 26.80 25.50 -11.90
CA PRO A 217 27.21 24.15 -11.46
C PRO A 217 26.49 23.68 -10.22
N SER A 218 26.09 24.59 -9.33
CA SER A 218 25.34 24.26 -8.11
C SER A 218 23.87 23.90 -8.40
N ASP A 219 23.26 24.49 -9.40
CA ASP A 219 21.89 24.16 -9.81
C ASP A 219 21.85 22.82 -10.53
N LEU A 220 22.88 22.53 -11.33
CA LEU A 220 23.05 21.23 -11.97
C LEU A 220 23.27 20.12 -10.92
N GLU A 221 24.15 20.35 -9.94
CA GLU A 221 24.36 19.42 -8.82
C GLU A 221 23.05 19.11 -8.11
N LYS A 222 22.27 20.13 -7.78
CA LYS A 222 20.95 19.94 -7.12
C LYS A 222 19.99 19.13 -8.00
N ALA A 223 19.87 19.48 -9.29
CA ALA A 223 18.97 18.78 -10.20
C ALA A 223 19.34 17.30 -10.37
N ILE A 224 20.62 16.98 -10.54
CA ILE A 224 21.08 15.59 -10.65
C ILE A 224 20.84 14.83 -9.34
N LEU A 225 21.11 15.43 -8.19
CA LEU A 225 20.86 14.81 -6.89
C LEU A 225 19.37 14.55 -6.64
N GLU A 226 18.50 15.45 -7.08
CA GLU A 226 17.04 15.23 -7.02
C GLU A 226 16.60 14.06 -7.90
N ILE A 227 17.11 13.98 -9.12
CA ILE A 227 16.86 12.87 -10.03
C ILE A 227 17.36 11.55 -9.43
N ILE A 228 18.54 11.53 -8.81
CA ILE A 228 19.12 10.33 -8.18
C ILE A 228 18.31 9.88 -6.95
N LYS A 229 17.73 10.81 -6.19
CA LYS A 229 16.93 10.50 -4.99
C LYS A 229 15.58 9.83 -5.29
N GLY A 230 14.98 10.17 -6.43
CA GLY A 230 13.58 9.83 -6.72
C GLY A 230 13.35 8.55 -7.52
N LEU A 231 14.39 7.87 -8.04
CA LEU A 231 14.19 6.86 -9.07
C LEU A 231 14.92 5.54 -8.77
N ASN A 232 14.12 4.50 -8.58
CA ASN A 232 14.57 3.09 -8.51
C ASN A 232 14.72 2.43 -9.90
N SER A 233 14.40 3.13 -10.99
CA SER A 233 14.47 2.66 -12.37
C SER A 233 15.56 3.38 -13.15
N ASN A 234 16.10 2.74 -14.20
CA ASN A 234 17.02 3.40 -15.11
C ASN A 234 16.35 4.61 -15.76
N ILE A 235 17.11 5.71 -15.83
CA ILE A 235 16.66 6.93 -16.50
C ILE A 235 16.92 6.74 -17.99
N SER A 236 15.89 6.99 -18.81
CA SER A 236 15.99 7.03 -20.26
C SER A 236 15.57 8.40 -20.77
N ALA A 237 16.19 8.85 -21.81
CA ALA A 237 15.74 10.05 -22.50
C ALA A 237 14.37 9.81 -23.13
N THR A 238 13.47 10.78 -23.03
CA THR A 238 12.19 10.76 -23.74
C THR A 238 12.42 11.32 -25.13
N ALA A 239 11.91 10.64 -26.16
CA ALA A 239 11.95 11.17 -27.52
C ALA A 239 11.26 12.53 -27.59
N ALA A 240 11.80 13.43 -28.42
CA ALA A 240 11.16 14.71 -28.68
C ALA A 240 9.74 14.52 -29.28
N PRO A 241 8.85 15.52 -29.21
CA PRO A 241 7.49 15.43 -29.73
C PRO A 241 7.39 15.04 -31.22
N ASP A 242 8.45 15.28 -31.98
CA ASP A 242 8.59 14.90 -33.39
C ASP A 242 9.12 13.46 -33.62
N GLY A 243 9.36 12.71 -32.53
CA GLY A 243 9.91 11.36 -32.55
C GLY A 243 11.43 11.28 -32.76
N SER A 244 12.15 12.41 -32.79
CA SER A 244 13.61 12.42 -32.86
C SER A 244 14.23 12.09 -31.51
N GLU A 245 15.36 11.35 -31.52
CA GLU A 245 16.19 11.17 -30.33
C GLU A 245 17.09 12.40 -30.15
N ASP A 246 17.11 12.92 -28.92
CA ASP A 246 18.07 13.95 -28.52
C ASP A 246 19.37 13.27 -28.04
N PRO A 247 20.49 13.34 -28.81
CA PRO A 247 21.74 12.70 -28.41
C PRO A 247 22.23 13.19 -27.04
N LEU A 248 21.98 14.46 -26.73
CA LEU A 248 22.42 15.09 -25.49
C LEU A 248 21.61 14.57 -24.30
N ALA A 249 20.29 14.37 -24.46
CA ALA A 249 19.44 13.75 -23.44
C ALA A 249 19.86 12.30 -23.17
N ASN A 250 20.29 11.58 -24.21
CA ASN A 250 20.84 10.23 -24.05
C ASN A 250 22.18 10.24 -23.29
N GLU A 251 23.09 11.18 -23.58
CA GLU A 251 24.36 11.34 -22.86
C GLU A 251 24.11 11.68 -21.37
N TRP A 252 23.19 12.59 -21.09
CA TRP A 252 22.81 12.94 -19.71
C TRP A 252 22.20 11.74 -18.97
N SER A 253 21.36 10.98 -19.62
CA SER A 253 20.75 9.77 -19.04
C SER A 253 21.83 8.73 -18.70
N ALA A 254 22.79 8.52 -19.60
CA ALA A 254 23.93 7.62 -19.39
C ALA A 254 24.80 8.08 -18.21
N PHE A 255 25.13 9.38 -18.16
CA PHE A 255 25.91 9.98 -17.07
C PHE A 255 25.22 9.80 -15.70
N VAL A 256 23.94 10.15 -15.59
CA VAL A 256 23.20 10.02 -14.33
C VAL A 256 23.10 8.57 -13.90
N ASN A 257 22.88 7.64 -14.84
CA ASN A 257 22.88 6.21 -14.54
C ASN A 257 24.26 5.71 -14.08
N GLN A 258 25.35 6.22 -14.64
CA GLN A 258 26.72 5.91 -14.19
C GLN A 258 26.98 6.41 -12.76
N ILE A 259 26.58 7.64 -12.43
CA ILE A 259 26.67 8.18 -11.07
C ILE A 259 25.90 7.31 -10.07
N ARG A 260 24.67 6.93 -10.42
CA ARG A 260 23.86 6.03 -9.57
C ARG A 260 24.56 4.70 -9.32
N LYS A 261 25.12 4.10 -10.38
CA LYS A 261 25.87 2.84 -10.25
C LYS A 261 27.05 3.00 -9.29
N LYS A 262 27.86 4.06 -9.43
CA LYS A 262 28.99 4.33 -8.52
C LYS A 262 28.56 4.55 -7.08
N ILE A 263 27.47 5.29 -6.86
CA ILE A 263 26.91 5.50 -5.51
C ILE A 263 26.51 4.16 -4.91
N ASN A 264 25.83 3.28 -5.66
CA ASN A 264 25.41 1.98 -5.19
C ASN A 264 26.60 1.06 -4.90
N GLU A 265 27.59 1.00 -5.76
CA GLU A 265 28.82 0.22 -5.56
C GLU A 265 29.56 0.66 -4.28
N GLN A 266 29.65 1.96 -4.04
CA GLN A 266 30.32 2.49 -2.85
C GLN A 266 29.49 2.27 -1.58
N ARG A 267 28.16 2.33 -1.64
CA ARG A 267 27.27 1.98 -0.53
C ARG A 267 27.39 0.51 -0.16
N VAL A 268 27.38 -0.36 -1.15
CA VAL A 268 27.60 -1.81 -0.95
C VAL A 268 28.95 -2.08 -0.30
N SER A 269 30.02 -1.46 -0.80
CA SER A 269 31.38 -1.65 -0.28
C SER A 269 31.57 -1.10 1.14
N SER A 270 30.85 -0.03 1.50
CA SER A 270 30.89 0.59 2.82
C SER A 270 29.88 -0.02 3.83
N GLY A 271 29.05 -0.98 3.38
CA GLY A 271 28.00 -1.55 4.20
C GLY A 271 26.84 -0.61 4.54
N THR A 272 26.79 0.59 3.92
CA THR A 272 25.73 1.58 4.11
C THR A 272 24.66 1.45 3.05
N LEU A 273 23.69 0.57 3.25
CA LEU A 273 22.55 0.42 2.37
C LEU A 273 21.50 1.49 2.66
N SER A 274 21.01 2.14 1.60
CA SER A 274 19.84 3.01 1.73
C SER A 274 18.57 2.15 1.85
N PHE A 275 17.52 2.79 2.26
CA PHE A 275 16.19 2.20 2.37
C PHE A 275 15.70 1.63 1.02
N ASP A 276 15.90 2.39 -0.05
CA ASP A 276 15.52 2.00 -1.41
C ASP A 276 16.37 0.83 -1.93
N ASP A 277 17.63 0.74 -1.48
CA ASP A 277 18.51 -0.39 -1.79
C ASP A 277 17.99 -1.69 -1.15
N LEU A 278 17.42 -1.61 0.05
CA LEU A 278 16.83 -2.75 0.74
C LEU A 278 15.58 -3.26 0.01
N ILE A 279 14.69 -2.35 -0.39
CA ILE A 279 13.47 -2.72 -1.14
C ILE A 279 13.84 -3.32 -2.49
N THR A 280 14.78 -2.70 -3.21
CA THR A 280 15.27 -3.20 -4.49
C THR A 280 15.96 -4.55 -4.33
N GLY A 281 16.76 -4.71 -3.28
CA GLY A 281 17.41 -5.98 -2.94
C GLY A 281 16.40 -7.10 -2.68
N LEU A 282 15.34 -6.83 -1.93
CA LEU A 282 14.27 -7.81 -1.70
C LEU A 282 13.54 -8.14 -3.01
N ARG A 283 13.19 -7.13 -3.81
CA ARG A 283 12.58 -7.37 -5.14
C ARG A 283 13.46 -8.27 -6.02
N ASP A 284 14.77 -8.03 -6.02
CA ASP A 284 15.73 -8.78 -6.82
C ASP A 284 15.92 -10.23 -6.29
N LEU A 285 15.82 -10.42 -4.98
CA LEU A 285 15.76 -11.76 -4.37
C LEU A 285 14.52 -12.55 -4.82
N LEU A 286 13.40 -11.88 -5.06
CA LEU A 286 12.15 -12.50 -5.48
C LEU A 286 12.07 -12.78 -7.00
N LYS A 287 13.11 -12.47 -7.77
CA LYS A 287 13.16 -12.79 -9.19
C LYS A 287 13.29 -14.32 -9.39
N PRO A 288 12.61 -14.88 -10.40
CA PRO A 288 12.66 -16.33 -10.67
C PRO A 288 14.07 -16.89 -10.90
N GLU A 289 14.98 -16.04 -11.41
CA GLU A 289 16.36 -16.38 -11.68
C GLU A 289 17.22 -16.53 -10.40
N ASN A 290 16.75 -15.97 -9.29
CA ASN A 290 17.46 -16.06 -8.02
C ASN A 290 17.19 -17.42 -7.36
N PRO A 291 18.23 -18.22 -7.04
CA PRO A 291 18.05 -19.54 -6.46
C PRO A 291 17.37 -19.52 -5.08
N LEU A 292 17.48 -18.42 -4.33
CA LEU A 292 16.85 -18.25 -3.01
C LEU A 292 15.39 -17.79 -3.08
N SER A 293 14.91 -17.39 -4.25
CA SER A 293 13.57 -16.80 -4.43
C SER A 293 12.47 -17.68 -3.87
N LYS A 294 12.50 -18.98 -4.20
CA LYS A 294 11.47 -19.93 -3.75
C LYS A 294 11.47 -20.12 -2.24
N ASP A 295 12.63 -20.19 -1.63
CA ASP A 295 12.77 -20.40 -0.18
C ASP A 295 12.28 -19.16 0.59
N VAL A 296 12.63 -17.97 0.12
CA VAL A 296 12.15 -16.69 0.70
C VAL A 296 10.64 -16.58 0.61
N ILE A 297 10.07 -16.81 -0.56
CA ILE A 297 8.62 -16.75 -0.77
C ILE A 297 7.88 -17.77 0.10
N ASN A 298 8.36 -19.01 0.13
CA ASN A 298 7.73 -20.07 0.91
C ASN A 298 7.84 -19.82 2.41
N GLY A 299 8.98 -19.33 2.90
CA GLY A 299 9.15 -18.93 4.30
C GLY A 299 8.18 -17.85 4.72
N MET A 300 8.00 -16.79 3.88
CA MET A 300 7.04 -15.72 4.15
C MET A 300 5.59 -16.23 4.15
N ARG A 301 5.23 -17.10 3.21
CA ARG A 301 3.88 -17.68 3.12
C ARG A 301 3.58 -18.63 4.28
N ALA A 302 4.57 -19.39 4.76
CA ALA A 302 4.41 -20.24 5.93
C ALA A 302 4.22 -19.45 7.20
N ARG A 303 4.87 -18.27 7.29
CA ARG A 303 4.78 -17.39 8.47
C ARG A 303 3.50 -16.59 8.52
N TYR A 304 3.07 -15.99 7.41
CA TYR A 304 1.96 -15.05 7.41
C TYR A 304 0.73 -15.62 6.70
N ARG A 305 -0.33 -15.88 7.48
CA ARG A 305 -1.61 -16.37 6.97
C ARG A 305 -2.59 -15.24 6.65
N LEU A 306 -2.51 -14.13 7.39
CA LEU A 306 -3.31 -12.93 7.16
C LEU A 306 -2.40 -11.73 6.93
N VAL A 307 -2.61 -11.04 5.82
CA VAL A 307 -1.86 -9.84 5.42
C VAL A 307 -2.82 -8.67 5.30
N LEU A 308 -2.55 -7.62 6.06
CA LEU A 308 -3.34 -6.38 6.05
C LEU A 308 -2.43 -5.23 5.65
N ILE A 309 -2.83 -4.46 4.64
CA ILE A 309 -2.08 -3.27 4.18
C ILE A 309 -2.98 -2.05 4.35
N ASP A 310 -2.60 -1.16 5.26
CA ASP A 310 -3.28 0.12 5.47
C ASP A 310 -2.65 1.21 4.61
N GLU A 311 -3.45 2.22 4.25
CA GLU A 311 -3.08 3.34 3.36
C GLU A 311 -2.44 2.86 2.04
N PHE A 312 -3.07 1.86 1.41
CA PHE A 312 -2.56 1.20 0.22
C PHE A 312 -2.29 2.16 -0.96
N GLN A 313 -2.99 3.30 -1.02
CA GLN A 313 -2.75 4.34 -2.03
C GLN A 313 -1.36 4.99 -1.94
N ASP A 314 -0.66 4.82 -0.81
CA ASP A 314 0.69 5.35 -0.60
C ASP A 314 1.79 4.31 -0.89
N THR A 315 1.41 3.13 -1.39
CA THR A 315 2.30 2.05 -1.82
C THR A 315 2.89 2.36 -3.19
N ASP A 316 4.20 2.15 -3.37
CA ASP A 316 4.85 2.27 -4.68
C ASP A 316 4.82 0.94 -5.48
N ASP A 317 5.16 1.03 -6.78
CA ASP A 317 5.13 -0.11 -7.71
C ASP A 317 6.07 -1.25 -7.29
N THR A 318 7.23 -0.93 -6.71
CA THR A 318 8.20 -1.91 -6.22
C THR A 318 7.67 -2.66 -5.00
N GLN A 319 7.06 -1.93 -4.07
CA GLN A 319 6.43 -2.50 -2.88
C GLN A 319 5.27 -3.42 -3.26
N TRP A 320 4.43 -2.97 -4.21
CA TRP A 320 3.33 -3.79 -4.72
C TRP A 320 3.85 -5.07 -5.41
N ASP A 321 4.88 -4.97 -6.24
CA ASP A 321 5.51 -6.12 -6.88
C ASP A 321 5.99 -7.15 -5.85
N ILE A 322 6.57 -6.71 -4.74
CA ILE A 322 7.01 -7.60 -3.66
C ILE A 322 5.82 -8.30 -3.02
N PHE A 323 4.81 -7.55 -2.56
CA PHE A 323 3.63 -8.13 -1.92
C PHE A 323 2.87 -9.07 -2.85
N SER A 324 2.67 -8.67 -4.10
CA SER A 324 1.93 -9.46 -5.09
C SER A 324 2.60 -10.78 -5.44
N LYS A 325 3.94 -10.82 -5.44
CA LYS A 325 4.72 -12.05 -5.67
C LYS A 325 4.74 -12.96 -4.45
N ILE A 326 4.97 -12.40 -3.26
CA ILE A 326 4.99 -13.20 -2.03
C ILE A 326 3.61 -13.80 -1.80
N PHE A 327 2.55 -13.00 -1.85
CA PHE A 327 1.18 -13.42 -1.56
C PHE A 327 0.34 -13.59 -2.83
N ASP A 328 0.88 -14.33 -3.80
CA ASP A 328 0.14 -14.72 -5.00
C ASP A 328 -0.94 -15.76 -4.63
N VAL A 329 -2.18 -15.30 -4.57
CA VAL A 329 -3.32 -16.08 -4.11
C VAL A 329 -3.62 -17.26 -5.03
N GLU A 330 -3.44 -17.13 -6.34
CA GLU A 330 -3.69 -18.22 -7.27
C GLU A 330 -2.66 -19.33 -7.13
N PHE A 331 -1.39 -18.96 -6.96
CA PHE A 331 -0.35 -19.92 -6.65
C PHE A 331 -0.62 -20.62 -5.30
N ILE A 332 -1.00 -19.84 -4.27
CA ILE A 332 -1.31 -20.38 -2.94
C ILE A 332 -2.48 -21.37 -3.01
N LYS A 333 -3.57 -21.04 -3.71
CA LYS A 333 -4.70 -21.95 -3.93
C LYS A 333 -4.27 -23.24 -4.61
N SER A 334 -3.43 -23.16 -5.64
CA SER A 334 -2.95 -24.33 -6.36
C SER A 334 -2.04 -25.23 -5.51
N ALA A 335 -1.24 -24.62 -4.62
CA ALA A 335 -0.29 -25.33 -3.77
C ALA A 335 -0.92 -25.90 -2.49
N GLN A 336 -1.85 -25.17 -1.84
CA GLN A 336 -2.46 -25.55 -0.56
C GLN A 336 -3.82 -26.23 -0.70
N GLY A 337 -4.45 -26.15 -1.87
CA GLY A 337 -5.83 -26.61 -2.08
C GLY A 337 -6.84 -25.71 -1.39
N THR A 338 -8.07 -26.20 -1.22
CA THR A 338 -9.19 -25.48 -0.63
C THR A 338 -9.51 -25.87 0.81
N ALA A 339 -8.74 -26.81 1.38
CA ALA A 339 -8.94 -27.25 2.76
C ALA A 339 -8.53 -26.15 3.75
N ARG A 340 -9.35 -25.89 4.74
CA ARG A 340 -9.05 -24.95 5.83
C ARG A 340 -8.25 -25.68 6.91
N THR A 341 -6.97 -25.36 7.00
CA THR A 341 -6.06 -25.89 8.03
C THR A 341 -5.39 -24.71 8.74
N ASN A 342 -4.71 -25.00 9.85
CA ASN A 342 -3.97 -23.99 10.61
C ASN A 342 -2.73 -23.43 9.87
N GLU A 343 -2.43 -23.97 8.70
CA GLU A 343 -1.32 -23.53 7.85
C GLU A 343 -1.80 -22.85 6.56
N THR A 344 -3.11 -22.90 6.30
CA THR A 344 -3.67 -22.35 5.05
C THR A 344 -3.68 -20.83 5.08
N PHE A 345 -3.21 -20.20 4.00
CA PHE A 345 -3.32 -18.76 3.80
C PHE A 345 -4.78 -18.31 3.85
N LEU A 346 -5.06 -17.25 4.60
CA LEU A 346 -6.41 -16.74 4.77
C LEU A 346 -6.74 -15.68 3.74
N ALA A 347 -6.10 -14.50 3.85
CA ALA A 347 -6.39 -13.41 2.94
C ALA A 347 -5.28 -12.35 2.90
N MET A 348 -5.26 -11.58 1.82
CA MET A 348 -4.57 -10.31 1.72
C MET A 348 -5.62 -9.21 1.57
N ILE A 349 -5.73 -8.32 2.55
CA ILE A 349 -6.72 -7.25 2.59
C ILE A 349 -5.99 -5.92 2.55
N MET A 350 -6.25 -5.13 1.53
CA MET A 350 -5.70 -3.81 1.33
C MET A 350 -6.78 -2.77 1.64
N VAL A 351 -6.44 -1.71 2.34
CA VAL A 351 -7.36 -0.61 2.65
C VAL A 351 -6.74 0.69 2.17
N GLY A 352 -7.49 1.47 1.43
CA GLY A 352 -6.99 2.73 0.88
C GLY A 352 -8.08 3.62 0.31
N ASP A 353 -7.70 4.87 0.06
CA ASP A 353 -8.51 5.86 -0.63
C ASP A 353 -7.67 6.56 -1.70
N PRO A 354 -7.90 6.27 -2.99
CA PRO A 354 -7.10 6.89 -4.05
C PRO A 354 -7.17 8.42 -4.06
N LYS A 355 -8.23 9.02 -3.48
CA LYS A 355 -8.38 10.47 -3.35
C LYS A 355 -7.46 11.07 -2.28
N GLN A 356 -6.91 10.24 -1.38
CA GLN A 356 -5.96 10.63 -0.34
C GLN A 356 -4.49 10.38 -0.73
N ALA A 357 -4.21 9.98 -1.96
CA ALA A 357 -2.85 9.80 -2.48
C ALA A 357 -2.14 11.15 -2.64
N ILE A 358 -1.53 11.65 -1.56
CA ILE A 358 -0.84 12.95 -1.51
C ILE A 358 0.69 12.82 -1.38
N TYR A 359 1.23 11.62 -1.25
CA TYR A 359 2.65 11.37 -1.00
C TYR A 359 3.46 11.04 -2.25
N ARG A 360 3.02 11.50 -3.44
CA ARG A 360 3.76 11.30 -4.70
C ARG A 360 5.23 11.77 -4.61
N PHE A 361 5.50 12.85 -3.88
CA PHE A 361 6.84 13.38 -3.63
C PHE A 361 7.74 12.46 -2.79
N ARG A 362 7.17 11.38 -2.19
CA ARG A 362 7.88 10.33 -1.45
C ARG A 362 7.97 9.00 -2.20
N GLY A 363 7.64 8.99 -3.49
CA GLY A 363 7.67 7.79 -4.32
C GLY A 363 6.35 7.02 -4.35
N ALA A 364 5.33 7.43 -3.59
CA ALA A 364 3.99 6.84 -3.74
C ALA A 364 3.46 7.06 -5.15
N ASP A 365 3.01 6.00 -5.80
CA ASP A 365 2.51 6.06 -7.16
C ASP A 365 1.10 5.49 -7.25
N ILE A 366 0.16 6.35 -7.63
CA ILE A 366 -1.22 5.95 -7.89
C ILE A 366 -1.29 4.84 -8.97
N ALA A 367 -0.28 4.73 -9.84
CA ALA A 367 -0.20 3.66 -10.83
C ALA A 367 -0.12 2.28 -10.16
N ALA A 368 0.56 2.12 -9.03
CA ALA A 368 0.58 0.87 -8.27
C ALA A 368 -0.82 0.49 -7.77
N TYR A 369 -1.57 1.48 -7.27
CA TYR A 369 -2.96 1.28 -6.87
C TYR A 369 -3.85 0.87 -8.06
N LEU A 370 -3.75 1.58 -9.18
CA LEU A 370 -4.52 1.27 -10.39
C LEU A 370 -4.18 -0.11 -10.95
N LYS A 371 -2.89 -0.46 -11.01
CA LYS A 371 -2.43 -1.79 -11.42
C LYS A 371 -3.00 -2.90 -10.54
N ALA A 372 -3.06 -2.68 -9.22
CA ALA A 372 -3.70 -3.63 -8.33
C ALA A 372 -5.21 -3.72 -8.57
N VAL A 373 -5.88 -2.60 -8.86
CA VAL A 373 -7.31 -2.51 -9.17
C VAL A 373 -7.67 -3.21 -10.48
N GLU A 374 -6.80 -3.17 -11.47
CA GLU A 374 -6.98 -3.85 -12.76
C GLU A 374 -6.82 -5.38 -12.66
N ASP A 375 -6.27 -5.90 -11.57
CA ASP A 375 -6.19 -7.34 -11.34
C ASP A 375 -7.61 -7.91 -11.20
N SER A 376 -8.03 -8.69 -12.21
CA SER A 376 -9.36 -9.33 -12.27
C SER A 376 -9.67 -10.27 -11.10
N LYS A 377 -8.64 -10.62 -10.31
CA LYS A 377 -8.72 -11.52 -9.15
C LYS A 377 -8.98 -10.78 -7.83
N LEU A 378 -9.02 -9.44 -7.88
CA LEU A 378 -9.23 -8.59 -6.73
C LEU A 378 -10.73 -8.40 -6.45
N GLU A 379 -11.19 -8.79 -5.27
CA GLU A 379 -12.53 -8.43 -4.80
C GLU A 379 -12.51 -7.01 -4.25
N ARG A 380 -13.48 -6.18 -4.65
CA ARG A 380 -13.54 -4.76 -4.26
C ARG A 380 -14.78 -4.47 -3.48
N TYR A 381 -14.59 -3.79 -2.36
CA TYR A 381 -15.66 -3.33 -1.49
C TYR A 381 -15.50 -1.85 -1.18
N GLU A 382 -16.60 -1.16 -0.95
CA GLU A 382 -16.64 0.26 -0.62
C GLU A 382 -17.21 0.46 0.79
N MET A 383 -16.54 1.30 1.59
CA MET A 383 -17.00 1.74 2.89
C MET A 383 -17.63 3.12 2.78
N LYS A 384 -18.97 3.19 2.74
CA LYS A 384 -19.72 4.43 2.43
C LYS A 384 -19.98 5.31 3.64
N LYS A 385 -20.11 4.74 4.83
CA LYS A 385 -20.58 5.46 6.01
C LYS A 385 -19.45 6.21 6.71
N ASN A 386 -19.56 7.53 6.80
CA ASN A 386 -18.64 8.36 7.57
C ASN A 386 -19.10 8.42 9.04
N PHE A 387 -18.18 8.07 9.96
CA PHE A 387 -18.41 8.07 11.40
C PHE A 387 -17.65 9.20 12.14
N ARG A 388 -16.80 9.95 11.42
CA ARG A 388 -15.92 10.97 12.02
C ARG A 388 -16.59 12.32 12.10
N SER A 389 -17.38 12.69 11.10
CA SER A 389 -17.90 14.04 10.92
C SER A 389 -19.40 14.11 11.20
N ASP A 390 -19.86 15.22 11.79
CA ASP A 390 -21.27 15.50 11.98
C ASP A 390 -22.00 15.55 10.61
N PRO A 391 -23.20 14.95 10.49
CA PRO A 391 -23.96 14.95 9.24
C PRO A 391 -24.22 16.35 8.68
N ASN A 392 -24.49 17.35 9.55
CA ASN A 392 -24.76 18.72 9.11
C ASN A 392 -23.51 19.39 8.53
N LEU A 393 -22.33 19.07 9.08
CA LEU A 393 -21.06 19.54 8.53
C LEU A 393 -20.83 18.96 7.12
N ILE A 394 -21.07 17.67 6.93
CA ILE A 394 -20.95 17.02 5.61
C ILE A 394 -21.93 17.63 4.61
N ILE A 395 -23.18 17.87 5.02
CA ILE A 395 -24.19 18.52 4.17
C ILE A 395 -23.73 19.95 3.79
N GLY A 396 -23.20 20.69 4.75
CA GLY A 396 -22.69 22.05 4.50
C GLY A 396 -21.51 22.06 3.53
N LEU A 397 -20.54 21.16 3.72
CA LEU A 397 -19.38 21.01 2.84
C LEU A 397 -19.81 20.58 1.43
N ASN A 398 -20.68 19.57 1.32
CA ASN A 398 -21.17 19.12 0.02
C ASN A 398 -21.89 20.26 -0.73
N ARG A 399 -22.72 21.05 -0.06
CA ARG A 399 -23.35 22.24 -0.67
C ARG A 399 -22.32 23.26 -1.13
N TRP A 400 -21.27 23.46 -0.37
CA TRP A 400 -20.21 24.41 -0.73
C TRP A 400 -19.42 23.92 -1.95
N PHE A 401 -18.97 22.67 -1.93
CA PHE A 401 -18.13 22.11 -3.00
C PHE A 401 -18.91 21.76 -4.28
N GLN A 402 -20.17 21.34 -4.17
CA GLN A 402 -21.01 21.01 -5.34
C GLN A 402 -21.65 22.25 -5.99
N GLY A 403 -21.59 23.40 -5.33
CA GLY A 403 -22.30 24.61 -5.73
C GLY A 403 -23.83 24.46 -5.58
N GLN A 404 -24.53 25.50 -5.14
CA GLN A 404 -25.98 25.56 -5.35
C GLN A 404 -26.21 25.84 -6.83
N SER A 405 -27.03 25.01 -7.51
CA SER A 405 -27.68 25.44 -8.72
C SER A 405 -28.66 26.54 -8.28
N GLY A 406 -28.17 27.78 -8.30
CA GLY A 406 -29.02 28.93 -8.10
C GLY A 406 -30.03 29.02 -9.25
N THR A 407 -31.15 29.69 -9.03
CA THR A 407 -32.22 29.97 -10.00
C THR A 407 -31.74 30.68 -11.28
N THR A 408 -30.45 30.92 -11.47
CA THR A 408 -29.83 31.61 -12.61
C THR A 408 -29.00 30.68 -13.52
N GLY A 409 -29.00 29.37 -13.31
CA GLY A 409 -28.42 28.42 -14.28
C GLY A 409 -26.89 28.42 -14.41
N GLU A 410 -26.14 29.21 -13.67
CA GLU A 410 -24.68 29.19 -13.67
C GLU A 410 -24.15 28.35 -12.50
N ASN A 411 -23.44 27.29 -12.83
CA ASN A 411 -22.70 26.47 -11.87
C ASN A 411 -21.55 27.30 -11.26
N SER A 412 -21.77 27.87 -10.09
CA SER A 412 -20.77 28.62 -9.32
C SER A 412 -20.00 27.74 -8.31
N GLY A 413 -19.93 26.44 -8.52
CA GLY A 413 -19.14 25.53 -7.68
C GLY A 413 -17.71 25.38 -8.19
N PHE A 414 -16.74 25.26 -7.28
CA PHE A 414 -15.40 24.82 -7.64
C PHE A 414 -15.50 23.42 -8.23
N LYS A 415 -15.13 23.26 -9.50
CA LYS A 415 -14.91 21.93 -10.10
C LYS A 415 -13.48 21.54 -9.76
N PHE A 416 -13.36 20.54 -8.91
CA PHE A 416 -12.08 19.85 -8.69
C PHE A 416 -11.93 18.72 -9.69
#